data_f77b7725ac85700c82c8b2e01502c34f
#
_entry.id   f77b7725ac85700c82c8b2e01502c34f
#
_cell.length_a   1.000
_cell.length_b   1.000
_cell.length_c   1.000
_cell.angle_alpha   90.00
_cell.angle_beta   90.00
_cell.angle_gamma   90.00
#
_symmetry.space_group_name_H-M   'P 1'
#
loop_
_entity.id
_entity.type
_entity.pdbx_description
1 polymer ?
#
loop_
_entity_poly.entity_id
_entity_poly.type
_entity_poly.pdbx_seq_one_letter_code
_entity_poly.pdbx_strand_id
1 'polypeptide(L)'
;DNVTLERAMTDRLGDRSTLLNGFDNLRRDVDASGLLDSMDVFNRKALEMMTSPAVREAFDLKQEKDSLRERFAMHPWGQQAILARRLVERGVPWVTVVMENPYGVGGIPWLKAGVYNWDSHAVNCHLFEDAKVRFPLYDQVITAMIEDLYARGLDRRVLLVVTGEFGRTPRI
;
A
#
# COMPACT_ATOMS: atom_id res chain seq x y z
N ASP A 1 -5.50 -11.22 9.72
CA ASP A 1 -4.06 -11.30 10.11
C ASP A 1 -3.24 -11.96 9.00
N ASN A 2 -3.20 -11.32 7.82
CA ASN A 2 -2.50 -11.89 6.65
C ASN A 2 -0.96 -11.65 6.65
N VAL A 3 -0.43 -11.02 7.69
CA VAL A 3 1.01 -10.68 7.77
C VAL A 3 1.74 -11.50 8.85
N THR A 4 1.02 -12.32 9.59
CA THR A 4 1.62 -13.18 10.63
C THR A 4 1.83 -14.57 10.06
N LEU A 5 3.08 -14.93 9.83
CA LEU A 5 3.45 -16.30 9.45
C LEU A 5 3.14 -17.26 10.60
N GLU A 6 2.42 -18.33 10.35
CA GLU A 6 2.25 -19.41 11.30
C GLU A 6 3.62 -20.05 11.64
N ARG A 7 3.79 -20.52 12.90
CA ARG A 7 5.05 -21.10 13.37
C ARG A 7 5.59 -22.20 12.43
N ALA A 8 4.69 -23.05 11.92
CA ALA A 8 5.02 -24.12 10.98
C ALA A 8 5.53 -23.58 9.62
N MET A 9 5.16 -22.37 9.24
CA MET A 9 5.65 -21.71 8.02
C MET A 9 7.03 -21.10 8.23
N THR A 10 7.34 -20.62 9.44
CA THR A 10 8.65 -20.05 9.77
C THR A 10 9.77 -21.11 9.70
N ASP A 11 9.50 -22.32 10.20
CA ASP A 11 10.44 -23.43 10.13
C ASP A 11 10.66 -23.87 8.65
N ARG A 12 9.59 -23.94 7.87
CA ARG A 12 9.67 -24.27 6.42
C ARG A 12 10.37 -23.19 5.60
N LEU A 13 10.35 -21.93 6.02
CA LEU A 13 11.09 -20.85 5.36
C LEU A 13 12.60 -21.00 5.54
N GLY A 14 13.06 -21.44 6.71
CA GLY A 14 14.47 -21.75 6.97
C GLY A 14 14.97 -22.86 6.01
N ASP A 15 14.22 -23.95 5.91
CA ASP A 15 14.54 -25.06 5.04
C ASP A 15 14.53 -24.69 3.55
N ARG A 16 13.54 -23.90 3.12
CA ARG A 16 13.44 -23.38 1.75
C ARG A 16 14.58 -22.43 1.41
N SER A 17 14.96 -21.55 2.33
CA SER A 17 16.08 -20.62 2.15
C SER A 17 17.41 -21.39 2.05
N THR A 18 17.59 -22.43 2.85
CA THR A 18 18.77 -23.30 2.80
C THR A 18 18.86 -24.08 1.49
N LEU A 19 17.74 -24.63 1.01
CA LEU A 19 17.65 -25.32 -0.29
C LEU A 19 17.90 -24.35 -1.45
N LEU A 20 17.30 -23.16 -1.43
CA LEU A 20 17.50 -22.13 -2.46
C LEU A 20 18.98 -21.74 -2.55
N ASN A 21 19.61 -21.46 -1.40
CA ASN A 21 21.04 -21.14 -1.33
C ASN A 21 21.93 -22.30 -1.82
N GLY A 22 21.51 -23.54 -1.62
CA GLY A 22 22.21 -24.74 -2.14
C GLY A 22 22.14 -24.81 -3.68
N PHE A 23 20.99 -24.50 -4.26
CA PHE A 23 20.82 -24.45 -5.73
C PHE A 23 21.48 -23.23 -6.36
N ASP A 24 21.47 -22.09 -5.70
CA ASP A 24 22.08 -20.86 -6.21
C ASP A 24 23.60 -20.92 -6.18
N ASN A 25 24.20 -21.62 -5.25
CA ASN A 25 25.64 -21.88 -5.24
C ASN A 25 26.11 -22.67 -6.45
N LEU A 26 25.29 -23.61 -6.99
CA LEU A 26 25.58 -24.33 -8.22
C LEU A 26 25.50 -23.47 -9.49
N ARG A 27 24.78 -22.34 -9.45
CA ARG A 27 24.65 -21.41 -10.59
C ARG A 27 25.64 -20.26 -10.57
N ARG A 28 26.22 -19.93 -9.42
CA ARG A 28 27.15 -18.78 -9.28
C ARG A 28 28.42 -18.95 -10.09
N ASP A 29 28.91 -20.16 -10.27
CA ASP A 29 30.08 -20.44 -11.09
C ASP A 29 29.85 -20.11 -12.59
N VAL A 30 28.61 -19.89 -12.99
CA VAL A 30 28.19 -19.60 -14.37
C VAL A 30 27.74 -18.14 -14.55
N ASP A 31 27.49 -17.39 -13.46
CA ASP A 31 27.00 -16.00 -13.53
C ASP A 31 28.15 -15.00 -13.62
N ALA A 32 28.61 -14.73 -14.85
CA ALA A 32 29.59 -13.69 -15.13
C ALA A 32 29.01 -12.24 -15.01
N SER A 33 27.69 -12.08 -14.84
CA SER A 33 27.00 -10.77 -14.83
C SER A 33 26.81 -10.15 -13.44
N GLY A 34 26.96 -10.93 -12.36
CA GLY A 34 26.66 -10.52 -10.99
C GLY A 34 25.16 -10.30 -10.72
N LEU A 35 24.28 -10.71 -11.64
CA LEU A 35 22.84 -10.55 -11.53
C LEU A 35 22.28 -11.39 -10.38
N LEU A 36 22.80 -12.60 -10.20
CA LEU A 36 22.37 -13.50 -9.12
C LEU A 36 22.73 -12.95 -7.74
N ASP A 37 23.91 -12.34 -7.59
CA ASP A 37 24.30 -11.69 -6.34
C ASP A 37 23.39 -10.52 -5.99
N SER A 38 22.96 -9.75 -6.98
CA SER A 38 22.00 -8.68 -6.80
C SER A 38 20.61 -9.19 -6.38
N MET A 39 20.14 -10.30 -6.99
CA MET A 39 18.88 -10.94 -6.62
C MET A 39 18.93 -11.49 -5.18
N ASP A 40 20.06 -12.03 -4.74
CA ASP A 40 20.24 -12.52 -3.36
C ASP A 40 20.13 -11.39 -2.33
N VAL A 41 20.64 -10.21 -2.64
CA VAL A 41 20.50 -9.02 -1.78
C VAL A 41 19.02 -8.65 -1.63
N PHE A 42 18.27 -8.65 -2.72
CA PHE A 42 16.84 -8.34 -2.68
C PHE A 42 16.02 -9.41 -1.96
N ASN A 43 16.30 -10.69 -2.21
CA ASN A 43 15.64 -11.81 -1.53
C ASN A 43 15.89 -11.79 -0.02
N ARG A 44 17.13 -11.51 0.39
CA ARG A 44 17.50 -11.38 1.80
C ARG A 44 16.79 -10.21 2.47
N LYS A 45 16.77 -9.05 1.81
CA LYS A 45 16.01 -7.88 2.29
C LYS A 45 14.51 -8.16 2.40
N ALA A 46 13.93 -8.85 1.42
CA ALA A 46 12.53 -9.24 1.45
C ALA A 46 12.24 -10.18 2.64
N LEU A 47 13.10 -11.15 2.90
CA LEU A 47 12.98 -12.06 4.03
C LEU A 47 13.12 -11.32 5.37
N GLU A 48 14.09 -10.42 5.49
CA GLU A 48 14.29 -9.56 6.67
C GLU A 48 13.05 -8.70 6.91
N MET A 49 12.47 -8.12 5.87
CA MET A 49 11.23 -7.35 5.97
C MET A 49 10.06 -8.22 6.44
N MET A 50 9.88 -9.41 5.89
CA MET A 50 8.79 -10.32 6.26
C MET A 50 8.90 -10.84 7.69
N THR A 51 10.11 -10.99 8.21
CA THR A 51 10.38 -11.52 9.56
C THR A 51 10.57 -10.42 10.61
N SER A 52 10.73 -9.17 10.19
CA SER A 52 10.99 -8.03 11.09
C SER A 52 9.78 -7.73 11.99
N PRO A 53 9.98 -7.66 13.33
CA PRO A 53 8.95 -7.18 14.24
C PRO A 53 8.47 -5.76 13.89
N ALA A 54 9.39 -4.89 13.49
CA ALA A 54 9.09 -3.50 13.14
C ALA A 54 8.12 -3.38 11.93
N VAL A 55 8.27 -4.27 10.94
CA VAL A 55 7.34 -4.33 9.81
C VAL A 55 5.97 -4.83 10.26
N ARG A 56 5.93 -5.91 11.06
CA ARG A 56 4.65 -6.40 11.62
C ARG A 56 3.92 -5.34 12.42
N GLU A 57 4.64 -4.59 13.25
CA GLU A 57 4.08 -3.46 13.99
C GLU A 57 3.56 -2.35 13.07
N ALA A 58 4.21 -2.09 11.92
CA ALA A 58 3.73 -1.13 10.96
C ALA A 58 2.35 -1.51 10.40
N PHE A 59 2.12 -2.80 10.17
CA PHE A 59 0.85 -3.31 9.67
C PHE A 59 -0.25 -3.40 10.72
N ASP A 60 0.07 -3.31 11.99
CA ASP A 60 -0.92 -3.33 13.07
C ASP A 60 -1.58 -1.96 13.26
N LEU A 61 -2.63 -1.71 12.48
CA LEU A 61 -3.40 -0.46 12.55
C LEU A 61 -4.20 -0.30 13.87
N LYS A 62 -4.30 -1.35 14.70
CA LYS A 62 -4.94 -1.25 16.01
C LYS A 62 -4.12 -0.41 17.00
N GLN A 63 -2.84 -0.18 16.70
CA GLN A 63 -2.00 0.72 17.49
C GLN A 63 -2.33 2.20 17.26
N GLU A 64 -3.04 2.53 16.22
CA GLU A 64 -3.51 3.89 15.98
C GLU A 64 -4.81 4.15 16.77
N LYS A 65 -4.94 5.36 17.27
CA LYS A 65 -6.17 5.81 17.96
C LYS A 65 -7.35 5.73 17.00
N ASP A 66 -8.49 5.28 17.50
CA ASP A 66 -9.72 5.20 16.69
C ASP A 66 -10.10 6.57 16.11
N SER A 67 -9.94 7.67 16.87
CA SER A 67 -10.19 9.01 16.37
C SER A 67 -9.33 9.40 15.16
N LEU A 68 -8.07 8.94 15.11
CA LEU A 68 -7.22 9.15 13.94
C LEU A 68 -7.69 8.30 12.76
N ARG A 69 -8.02 7.04 13.01
CA ARG A 69 -8.52 6.13 11.98
C ARG A 69 -9.83 6.63 11.37
N GLU A 70 -10.73 7.17 12.20
CA GLU A 70 -11.97 7.82 11.75
C GLU A 70 -11.70 9.10 10.96
N ARG A 71 -10.71 9.90 11.36
CA ARG A 71 -10.30 11.11 10.63
C ARG A 71 -9.87 10.78 9.18
N PHE A 72 -9.16 9.66 9.00
CA PHE A 72 -8.78 9.15 7.67
C PHE A 72 -9.92 8.43 6.93
N ALA A 73 -11.09 8.35 7.47
CA ALA A 73 -12.20 7.48 7.12
C ALA A 73 -11.97 5.99 7.48
N MET A 74 -13.00 5.34 8.03
CA MET A 74 -13.03 3.88 8.26
C MET A 74 -13.30 3.11 6.96
N HIS A 75 -12.65 3.54 5.91
CA HIS A 75 -12.70 3.00 4.55
C HIS A 75 -11.31 2.48 4.16
N PRO A 76 -11.20 1.45 3.30
CA PRO A 76 -9.90 0.93 2.87
C PRO A 76 -8.91 2.00 2.40
N TRP A 77 -9.35 3.02 1.69
CA TRP A 77 -8.48 4.13 1.25
C TRP A 77 -7.81 4.85 2.42
N GLY A 78 -8.59 5.19 3.46
CA GLY A 78 -8.06 5.84 4.65
C GLY A 78 -7.14 4.94 5.46
N GLN A 79 -7.52 3.67 5.63
CA GLN A 79 -6.71 2.72 6.39
C GLN A 79 -5.40 2.37 5.67
N GLN A 80 -5.42 2.29 4.34
CA GLN A 80 -4.21 2.12 3.52
C GLN A 80 -3.30 3.36 3.57
N ALA A 81 -3.88 4.56 3.60
CA ALA A 81 -3.12 5.80 3.76
C ALA A 81 -2.39 5.84 5.11
N ILE A 82 -3.05 5.46 6.21
CA ILE A 82 -2.40 5.32 7.52
C ILE A 82 -1.27 4.29 7.47
N LEU A 83 -1.51 3.14 6.83
CA LEU A 83 -0.49 2.11 6.68
C LEU A 83 0.73 2.63 5.92
N ALA A 84 0.50 3.36 4.81
CA ALA A 84 1.58 3.97 4.03
C ALA A 84 2.43 4.92 4.89
N ARG A 85 1.80 5.80 5.67
CA ARG A 85 2.49 6.69 6.60
C ARG A 85 3.32 5.90 7.63
N ARG A 86 2.75 4.84 8.24
CA ARG A 86 3.44 3.99 9.21
C ARG A 86 4.67 3.29 8.61
N LEU A 87 4.57 2.84 7.38
CA LEU A 87 5.70 2.24 6.66
C LEU A 87 6.81 3.25 6.41
N VAL A 88 6.47 4.46 5.96
CA VAL A 88 7.44 5.54 5.76
C VAL A 88 8.11 5.96 7.07
N GLU A 89 7.38 6.05 8.17
CA GLU A 89 7.95 6.32 9.51
C GLU A 89 9.00 5.27 9.91
N ARG A 90 8.86 4.04 9.44
CA ARG A 90 9.82 2.95 9.68
C ARG A 90 10.91 2.83 8.62
N GLY A 91 11.02 3.82 7.75
CA GLY A 91 12.13 3.94 6.80
C GLY A 91 11.89 3.27 5.45
N VAL A 92 10.65 2.88 5.10
CA VAL A 92 10.33 2.45 3.76
C VAL A 92 10.40 3.68 2.83
N PRO A 93 11.29 3.70 1.83
CA PRO A 93 11.58 4.91 1.06
C PRO A 93 10.50 5.26 0.04
N TRP A 94 9.67 4.30 -0.34
CA TRP A 94 8.62 4.48 -1.34
C TRP A 94 7.42 3.59 -1.02
N VAL A 95 6.24 4.19 -0.96
CA VAL A 95 4.97 3.49 -0.79
C VAL A 95 3.96 4.02 -1.79
N THR A 96 3.31 3.14 -2.51
CA THR A 96 2.22 3.48 -3.42
C THR A 96 0.90 3.01 -2.84
N VAL A 97 -0.08 3.90 -2.81
CA VAL A 97 -1.47 3.60 -2.43
C VAL A 97 -2.36 3.78 -3.65
N VAL A 98 -3.11 2.75 -3.98
CA VAL A 98 -4.06 2.79 -5.10
C VAL A 98 -5.46 2.93 -4.55
N MET A 99 -6.16 3.99 -4.95
CA MET A 99 -7.52 4.33 -4.52
C MET A 99 -8.48 4.17 -5.69
N GLU A 100 -8.92 2.94 -5.96
CA GLU A 100 -9.76 2.66 -7.14
C GLU A 100 -11.25 2.56 -6.82
N ASN A 101 -11.67 1.44 -6.26
CA ASN A 101 -13.08 1.15 -6.01
C ASN A 101 -13.50 1.57 -4.60
N PRO A 102 -14.40 2.58 -4.43
CA PRO A 102 -14.90 2.97 -3.13
C PRO A 102 -16.13 2.17 -2.68
N TYR A 103 -16.77 1.41 -3.57
CA TYR A 103 -18.09 0.82 -3.34
C TYR A 103 -18.05 -0.53 -2.64
N GLY A 104 -19.13 -0.85 -1.93
CA GLY A 104 -19.31 -2.13 -1.27
C GLY A 104 -18.47 -2.32 0.00
N VAL A 105 -17.73 -1.31 0.44
CA VAL A 105 -16.83 -1.35 1.59
C VAL A 105 -16.90 -0.03 2.38
N GLY A 106 -16.50 -0.08 3.65
CA GLY A 106 -16.39 1.13 4.48
C GLY A 106 -17.70 1.93 4.64
N GLY A 107 -18.84 1.27 4.54
CA GLY A 107 -20.15 1.92 4.65
C GLY A 107 -20.65 2.58 3.37
N ILE A 108 -19.90 2.52 2.27
CA ILE A 108 -20.34 3.07 0.97
C ILE A 108 -21.06 1.97 0.20
N PRO A 109 -22.36 2.13 -0.09
CA PRO A 109 -23.13 1.14 -0.82
C PRO A 109 -22.69 1.08 -2.29
N TRP A 110 -23.03 -0.03 -2.96
CA TRP A 110 -22.88 -0.12 -4.39
C TRP A 110 -23.77 0.92 -5.08
N LEU A 111 -23.17 1.73 -5.94
CA LEU A 111 -23.90 2.66 -6.78
C LEU A 111 -24.16 2.00 -8.15
N LYS A 112 -25.42 1.98 -8.60
CA LYS A 112 -25.79 1.39 -9.90
C LYS A 112 -25.02 2.01 -11.08
N ALA A 113 -24.71 3.29 -10.94
CA ALA A 113 -23.94 4.05 -11.91
C ALA A 113 -22.44 4.16 -11.58
N GLY A 114 -21.98 3.49 -10.51
CA GLY A 114 -20.58 3.54 -10.09
C GLY A 114 -19.69 2.70 -11.00
N VAL A 115 -18.48 3.15 -11.18
CA VAL A 115 -17.41 2.42 -11.87
C VAL A 115 -16.38 1.91 -10.88
N TYR A 116 -15.77 0.78 -11.20
CA TYR A 116 -14.80 0.13 -10.29
C TYR A 116 -13.46 0.87 -10.18
N ASN A 117 -13.16 1.69 -11.16
CA ASN A 117 -11.93 2.49 -11.23
C ASN A 117 -12.25 3.96 -11.58
N TRP A 118 -11.24 4.78 -11.75
CA TRP A 118 -11.39 6.19 -12.12
C TRP A 118 -11.70 6.42 -13.60
N ASP A 119 -11.69 5.35 -14.39
CA ASP A 119 -11.93 5.43 -15.81
C ASP A 119 -13.40 5.41 -16.13
N SER A 120 -13.98 6.58 -16.26
CA SER A 120 -15.39 6.79 -16.55
C SER A 120 -15.65 6.96 -18.06
N HIS A 121 -14.99 6.22 -18.93
CA HIS A 121 -15.21 6.31 -20.39
C HIS A 121 -16.22 5.29 -20.92
N ALA A 122 -16.57 4.28 -20.14
CA ALA A 122 -17.44 3.19 -20.57
C ALA A 122 -18.91 3.62 -20.72
N VAL A 123 -19.71 2.76 -21.33
CA VAL A 123 -21.13 2.96 -21.70
C VAL A 123 -22.01 3.44 -20.54
N ASN A 124 -21.62 3.19 -19.29
CA ASN A 124 -22.34 3.61 -18.09
C ASN A 124 -21.66 4.79 -17.38
N CYS A 125 -21.06 5.66 -18.12
CA CYS A 125 -20.29 6.79 -17.63
C CYS A 125 -21.17 7.83 -16.94
N HIS A 126 -21.49 7.59 -15.68
CA HIS A 126 -22.19 8.56 -14.82
C HIS A 126 -21.18 9.35 -14.00
N LEU A 127 -20.30 10.08 -14.67
CA LEU A 127 -19.15 10.78 -14.09
C LEU A 127 -19.53 11.61 -12.86
N PHE A 128 -20.62 12.36 -12.92
CA PHE A 128 -21.00 13.26 -11.84
C PHE A 128 -21.57 12.53 -10.61
N GLU A 129 -22.34 11.47 -10.82
CA GLU A 129 -22.86 10.64 -9.75
C GLU A 129 -21.74 9.89 -9.04
N ASP A 130 -20.80 9.34 -9.79
CA ASP A 130 -19.63 8.66 -9.27
C ASP A 130 -18.71 9.65 -8.52
N ALA A 131 -18.46 10.81 -9.09
CA ALA A 131 -17.63 11.87 -8.48
C ALA A 131 -18.19 12.36 -7.13
N LYS A 132 -19.53 12.47 -7.00
CA LYS A 132 -20.18 12.85 -5.73
C LYS A 132 -19.89 11.87 -4.58
N VAL A 133 -19.61 10.63 -4.90
CA VAL A 133 -19.25 9.61 -3.90
C VAL A 133 -17.73 9.58 -3.66
N ARG A 134 -16.95 9.62 -4.72
CA ARG A 134 -15.50 9.47 -4.65
C ARG A 134 -14.80 10.67 -4.04
N PHE A 135 -15.11 11.86 -4.52
CA PHE A 135 -14.38 13.05 -4.12
C PHE A 135 -14.50 13.41 -2.64
N PRO A 136 -15.66 13.31 -1.98
CA PRO A 136 -15.70 13.55 -0.53
C PRO A 136 -14.81 12.60 0.27
N LEU A 137 -14.79 11.32 -0.09
CA LEU A 137 -13.93 10.34 0.54
C LEU A 137 -12.44 10.60 0.25
N TYR A 138 -12.13 10.87 -1.01
CA TYR A 138 -10.78 11.21 -1.45
C TYR A 138 -10.24 12.45 -0.74
N ASP A 139 -11.03 13.50 -0.69
CA ASP A 139 -10.73 14.76 0.00
C ASP A 139 -10.44 14.53 1.48
N GLN A 140 -11.29 13.75 2.14
CA GLN A 140 -11.09 13.40 3.54
C GLN A 140 -9.75 12.69 3.77
N VAL A 141 -9.43 11.69 2.94
CA VAL A 141 -8.20 10.91 3.09
C VAL A 141 -6.97 11.76 2.83
N ILE A 142 -6.96 12.56 1.75
CA ILE A 142 -5.80 13.39 1.39
C ILE A 142 -5.59 14.50 2.42
N THR A 143 -6.66 15.17 2.85
CA THR A 143 -6.58 16.19 3.88
C THR A 143 -6.04 15.63 5.19
N ALA A 144 -6.57 14.49 5.64
CA ALA A 144 -6.10 13.83 6.84
C ALA A 144 -4.61 13.42 6.74
N MET A 145 -4.18 12.95 5.58
CA MET A 145 -2.77 12.60 5.35
C MET A 145 -1.87 13.83 5.47
N ILE A 146 -2.23 14.93 4.84
CA ILE A 146 -1.44 16.17 4.92
C ILE A 146 -1.36 16.65 6.37
N GLU A 147 -2.50 16.75 7.06
CA GLU A 147 -2.55 17.18 8.47
C GLU A 147 -1.70 16.28 9.36
N ASP A 148 -1.77 14.95 9.20
CA ASP A 148 -1.02 14.00 10.02
C ASP A 148 0.50 14.07 9.74
N LEU A 149 0.90 14.27 8.49
CA LEU A 149 2.31 14.48 8.14
C LEU A 149 2.87 15.74 8.81
N TYR A 150 2.14 16.85 8.80
CA TYR A 150 2.55 18.08 9.49
C TYR A 150 2.55 17.91 11.01
N ALA A 151 1.50 17.33 11.59
CA ALA A 151 1.41 17.10 13.02
C ALA A 151 2.54 16.22 13.57
N ARG A 152 3.11 15.36 12.75
CA ARG A 152 4.24 14.47 13.09
C ARG A 152 5.61 15.06 12.72
N GLY A 153 5.66 16.24 12.10
CA GLY A 153 6.90 16.83 11.62
C GLY A 153 7.56 16.04 10.48
N LEU A 154 6.76 15.30 9.70
CA LEU A 154 7.22 14.52 8.56
C LEU A 154 7.23 15.32 7.26
N ASP A 155 6.64 16.50 7.22
CA ASP A 155 6.49 17.39 6.08
C ASP A 155 7.81 17.75 5.39
N ARG A 156 8.93 17.78 6.13
CA ARG A 156 10.27 18.06 5.59
C ARG A 156 11.00 16.82 5.05
N ARG A 157 10.47 15.62 5.30
CA ARG A 157 11.13 14.35 4.98
C ARG A 157 10.33 13.49 4.05
N VAL A 158 9.04 13.76 3.89
CA VAL A 158 8.10 12.97 3.10
C VAL A 158 7.53 13.84 2.00
N LEU A 159 7.67 13.38 0.77
CA LEU A 159 6.99 13.95 -0.38
C LEU A 159 5.71 13.14 -0.63
N LEU A 160 4.56 13.77 -0.47
CA LEU A 160 3.28 13.20 -0.87
C LEU A 160 3.00 13.59 -2.33
N VAL A 161 2.92 12.59 -3.20
CA VAL A 161 2.53 12.76 -4.60
C VAL A 161 1.15 12.22 -4.81
N VAL A 162 0.25 13.06 -5.31
CA VAL A 162 -1.13 12.71 -5.63
C VAL A 162 -1.32 12.92 -7.13
N THR A 163 -1.59 11.84 -7.86
CA THR A 163 -1.63 11.88 -9.32
C THR A 163 -2.65 10.90 -9.88
N GLY A 164 -3.08 11.14 -11.10
CA GLY A 164 -3.77 10.18 -11.97
C GLY A 164 -2.90 9.92 -13.21
N GLU A 165 -3.37 9.07 -14.10
CA GLU A 165 -2.65 8.75 -15.34
C GLU A 165 -2.61 9.94 -16.29
N PHE A 166 -3.79 10.54 -16.54
CA PHE A 166 -3.97 11.71 -17.39
C PHE A 166 -5.26 12.46 -17.03
N GLY A 167 -5.35 13.69 -17.47
CA GLY A 167 -6.55 14.52 -17.26
C GLY A 167 -7.65 14.23 -18.28
N ARG A 168 -8.76 14.96 -18.13
CA ARG A 168 -9.86 14.95 -19.08
C ARG A 168 -9.94 16.26 -19.84
N THR A 169 -10.56 16.21 -21.03
CA THR A 169 -10.90 17.41 -21.77
C THR A 169 -12.00 18.19 -21.03
N PRO A 170 -12.08 19.53 -21.22
CA PRO A 170 -13.12 20.34 -20.55
C PRO A 170 -14.55 20.07 -21.06
N ARG A 171 -14.68 19.31 -22.14
CA ARG A 171 -15.98 18.85 -22.66
C ARG A 171 -16.17 17.39 -22.27
N ILE A 172 -17.28 17.11 -21.59
CA ILE A 172 -17.73 15.80 -21.14
C ILE A 172 -18.98 15.43 -21.95
#